data_e3455892c12b1d828c85af269eba6ac7
#
_entry.id   e3455892c12b1d828c85af269eba6ac7
#
_cell.length_a   1.000
_cell.length_b   1.000
_cell.length_c   1.000
_cell.angle_alpha   90.00
_cell.angle_beta   90.00
_cell.angle_gamma   90.00
#
_symmetry.space_group_name_H-M   'P 1'
#
loop_
_entity.id
_entity.type
_entity.pdbx_description
1 polymer ?
#
loop_
_entity_poly.entity_id
_entity_poly.type
_entity_poly.pdbx_seq_one_letter_code
_entity_poly.pdbx_strand_id
1 'polypeptide(L)'
;MATSISILIGLVGLILLIVLLSFVWRFASRRTSIPCPTWLRWVVEVDNPFTGVNRTKAIIHHLHLQPGIKVLDLGCGPGRLTIPIAEKLSPHGEVVAVDIQVGMLRRAQEKARAAKLTNIQFLQAAAGEGKLPRSQFDRVVLVTVLGEIVDREAALREIFASLKPGGVLSVTEVIFDPHFQSRSTVLRLARTAGFAQREFYGNRFAFTVNLERI
;
A
#
# COMPACT_ATOMS: atom_id res chain seq x y z
N MET A 1 15.88 19.14 -41.24
CA MET A 1 15.12 20.00 -40.33
C MET A 1 13.62 19.61 -40.23
N ALA A 2 12.90 19.43 -41.35
CA ALA A 2 11.46 19.08 -41.30
C ALA A 2 11.16 17.75 -40.56
N THR A 3 11.94 16.71 -40.78
CA THR A 3 11.81 15.39 -40.13
C THR A 3 11.99 15.47 -38.60
N SER A 4 12.95 16.27 -38.12
CA SER A 4 13.20 16.46 -36.69
C SER A 4 12.06 17.20 -36.00
N ILE A 5 11.45 18.17 -36.67
CA ILE A 5 10.27 18.94 -36.14
C ILE A 5 9.06 18.00 -36.06
N SER A 6 8.81 17.18 -37.10
CA SER A 6 7.68 16.22 -37.08
C SER A 6 7.81 15.17 -35.98
N ILE A 7 9.03 14.66 -35.74
CA ILE A 7 9.29 13.74 -34.61
C ILE A 7 9.01 14.43 -33.26
N LEU A 8 9.47 15.68 -33.08
CA LEU A 8 9.24 16.43 -31.86
C LEU A 8 7.75 16.68 -31.60
N ILE A 9 6.98 17.07 -32.64
CA ILE A 9 5.54 17.24 -32.54
C ILE A 9 4.84 15.93 -32.15
N GLY A 10 5.26 14.81 -32.77
CA GLY A 10 4.74 13.48 -32.44
C GLY A 10 5.00 13.08 -30.99
N LEU A 11 6.22 13.33 -30.47
CA LEU A 11 6.57 13.07 -29.08
C LEU A 11 5.78 13.94 -28.10
N VAL A 12 5.61 15.23 -28.38
CA VAL A 12 4.80 16.14 -27.56
C VAL A 12 3.35 15.69 -27.57
N GLY A 13 2.79 15.33 -28.72
CA GLY A 13 1.42 14.81 -28.84
C GLY A 13 1.22 13.52 -28.03
N LEU A 14 2.19 12.59 -28.07
CA LEU A 14 2.15 11.37 -27.28
C LEU A 14 2.19 11.66 -25.76
N ILE A 15 3.06 12.56 -25.34
CA ILE A 15 3.13 12.98 -23.91
C ILE A 15 1.82 13.58 -23.45
N LEU A 16 1.23 14.49 -24.23
CA LEU A 16 -0.06 15.11 -23.90
C LEU A 16 -1.18 14.07 -23.83
N LEU A 17 -1.21 13.08 -24.72
CA LEU A 17 -2.16 11.99 -24.69
C LEU A 17 -2.01 11.14 -23.42
N ILE A 18 -0.78 10.79 -23.05
CA ILE A 18 -0.48 10.02 -21.83
C ILE A 18 -0.94 10.80 -20.59
N VAL A 19 -0.66 12.10 -20.54
CA VAL A 19 -1.11 12.98 -19.45
C VAL A 19 -2.64 13.02 -19.38
N LEU A 20 -3.30 13.22 -20.51
CA LEU A 20 -4.77 13.24 -20.58
C LEU A 20 -5.38 11.91 -20.13
N LEU A 21 -4.88 10.78 -20.63
CA LEU A 21 -5.33 9.46 -20.22
C LEU A 21 -5.10 9.21 -18.72
N SER A 22 -3.99 9.69 -18.17
CA SER A 22 -3.72 9.63 -16.73
C SER A 22 -4.73 10.45 -15.92
N PHE A 23 -5.11 11.63 -16.40
CA PHE A 23 -6.15 12.44 -15.75
C PHE A 23 -7.53 11.78 -15.81
N VAL A 24 -7.92 11.27 -16.97
CA VAL A 24 -9.20 10.55 -17.15
C VAL A 24 -9.25 9.32 -16.25
N TRP A 25 -8.18 8.53 -16.22
CA TRP A 25 -8.04 7.38 -15.34
C TRP A 25 -8.16 7.77 -13.86
N ARG A 26 -7.45 8.79 -13.41
CA ARG A 26 -7.54 9.31 -12.03
C ARG A 26 -8.97 9.75 -11.66
N PHE A 27 -9.65 10.41 -12.58
CA PHE A 27 -11.02 10.86 -12.37
C PHE A 27 -12.00 9.68 -12.28
N ALA A 28 -11.91 8.74 -13.19
CA ALA A 28 -12.73 7.53 -13.20
C ALA A 28 -12.47 6.67 -11.95
N SER A 29 -11.21 6.40 -11.62
CA SER A 29 -10.80 5.59 -10.46
C SER A 29 -11.28 6.16 -9.13
N ARG A 30 -11.27 7.49 -8.99
CA ARG A 30 -11.80 8.15 -7.77
C ARG A 30 -13.30 8.00 -7.58
N ARG A 31 -14.07 7.82 -8.68
CA ARG A 31 -15.51 7.63 -8.62
C ARG A 31 -15.93 6.17 -8.42
N THR A 32 -15.17 5.22 -8.92
CA THR A 32 -15.54 3.81 -8.98
C THR A 32 -14.67 2.91 -8.11
N SER A 33 -13.64 3.46 -7.42
CA SER A 33 -12.71 2.70 -6.55
C SER A 33 -12.17 1.42 -7.24
N ILE A 34 -11.76 1.55 -8.51
CA ILE A 34 -11.25 0.40 -9.28
C ILE A 34 -9.85 0.06 -8.79
N PRO A 35 -9.64 -1.14 -8.21
CA PRO A 35 -8.30 -1.57 -7.79
C PRO A 35 -7.38 -1.79 -9.00
N CYS A 36 -6.06 -1.78 -8.76
CA CYS A 36 -5.08 -2.01 -9.82
C CYS A 36 -5.37 -3.35 -10.53
N PRO A 37 -5.58 -3.36 -11.87
CA PRO A 37 -5.87 -4.60 -12.58
C PRO A 37 -4.73 -5.62 -12.45
N THR A 38 -5.07 -6.91 -12.30
CA THR A 38 -4.07 -7.99 -12.08
C THR A 38 -3.06 -8.13 -13.22
N TRP A 39 -3.41 -7.73 -14.44
CA TRP A 39 -2.48 -7.74 -15.58
C TRP A 39 -1.41 -6.63 -15.52
N LEU A 40 -1.67 -5.56 -14.72
CA LEU A 40 -0.69 -4.50 -14.43
C LEU A 40 0.16 -4.79 -13.18
N ARG A 41 0.05 -5.99 -12.57
CA ARG A 41 0.78 -6.35 -11.35
C ARG A 41 2.28 -6.07 -11.39
N TRP A 42 2.91 -6.16 -12.56
CA TRP A 42 4.34 -5.88 -12.76
C TRP A 42 4.71 -4.43 -12.39
N VAL A 43 3.78 -3.46 -12.54
CA VAL A 43 4.00 -2.05 -12.14
C VAL A 43 4.11 -1.92 -10.63
N VAL A 44 3.29 -2.68 -9.88
CA VAL A 44 3.28 -2.63 -8.41
C VAL A 44 4.28 -3.62 -7.77
N GLU A 45 4.86 -4.52 -8.56
CA GLU A 45 5.93 -5.42 -8.11
C GLU A 45 7.29 -4.72 -7.96
N VAL A 46 7.51 -3.63 -8.69
CA VAL A 46 8.80 -2.95 -8.74
C VAL A 46 8.80 -1.69 -7.86
N ASP A 47 9.91 -1.44 -7.19
CA ASP A 47 10.08 -0.19 -6.46
C ASP A 47 10.06 0.99 -7.42
N ASN A 48 9.26 2.02 -7.09
CA ASN A 48 9.18 3.23 -7.89
C ASN A 48 10.54 3.97 -7.86
N PRO A 49 11.19 4.17 -9.02
CA PRO A 49 12.50 4.83 -9.07
C PRO A 49 12.45 6.32 -8.68
N PHE A 50 11.27 6.96 -8.81
CA PHE A 50 11.11 8.41 -8.61
C PHE A 50 10.77 8.80 -7.16
N THR A 51 10.41 7.83 -6.29
CA THR A 51 10.00 8.11 -4.91
C THR A 51 10.76 7.24 -3.93
N GLY A 52 11.70 7.85 -3.20
CA GLY A 52 12.54 7.13 -2.22
C GLY A 52 11.74 6.53 -1.06
N VAL A 53 10.72 7.26 -0.57
CA VAL A 53 9.90 6.88 0.59
C VAL A 53 9.04 5.63 0.34
N ASN A 54 8.66 5.36 -0.92
CA ASN A 54 7.85 4.20 -1.32
C ASN A 54 8.71 2.97 -1.68
N ARG A 55 10.01 3.05 -1.55
CA ARG A 55 10.87 1.88 -1.79
C ARG A 55 10.70 0.87 -0.66
N THR A 56 10.69 -0.39 -1.01
CA THR A 56 10.54 -1.53 -0.08
C THR A 56 11.44 -1.40 1.14
N LYS A 57 12.74 -1.10 0.94
CA LYS A 57 13.71 -0.91 2.03
C LYS A 57 13.34 0.24 2.96
N ALA A 58 12.87 1.37 2.41
CA ALA A 58 12.48 2.54 3.20
C ALA A 58 11.25 2.24 4.06
N ILE A 59 10.20 1.64 3.47
CA ILE A 59 8.99 1.27 4.20
C ILE A 59 9.33 0.30 5.34
N ILE A 60 10.11 -0.75 5.07
CA ILE A 60 10.53 -1.73 6.09
C ILE A 60 11.35 -1.07 7.19
N HIS A 61 12.19 -0.10 6.86
CA HIS A 61 12.94 0.68 7.86
C HIS A 61 11.99 1.47 8.78
N HIS A 62 11.01 2.16 8.20
CA HIS A 62 10.03 2.96 8.94
C HIS A 62 9.02 2.13 9.75
N LEU A 63 8.87 0.82 9.47
CA LEU A 63 8.03 -0.08 10.27
C LEU A 63 8.64 -0.45 11.63
N HIS A 64 9.94 -0.20 11.84
CA HIS A 64 10.66 -0.55 13.09
C HIS A 64 10.37 -2.00 13.52
N LEU A 65 10.54 -2.94 12.57
CA LEU A 65 10.25 -4.36 12.81
C LEU A 65 11.17 -4.92 13.91
N GLN A 66 10.57 -5.61 14.86
CA GLN A 66 11.25 -6.33 15.94
C GLN A 66 11.06 -7.84 15.77
N PRO A 67 11.96 -8.69 16.28
CA PRO A 67 11.74 -10.14 16.29
C PRO A 67 10.43 -10.52 16.99
N GLY A 68 9.73 -11.51 16.46
CA GLY A 68 8.53 -12.07 17.09
C GLY A 68 7.22 -11.29 16.92
N ILE A 69 7.23 -10.14 16.23
CA ILE A 69 6.02 -9.37 15.98
C ILE A 69 5.15 -9.98 14.87
N LYS A 70 3.86 -9.61 14.90
CA LYS A 70 2.88 -9.96 13.87
C LYS A 70 2.52 -8.73 13.05
N VAL A 71 2.67 -8.83 11.73
CA VAL A 71 2.42 -7.74 10.78
C VAL A 71 1.25 -8.08 9.88
N LEU A 72 0.35 -7.13 9.66
CA LEU A 72 -0.69 -7.18 8.65
C LEU A 72 -0.26 -6.33 7.43
N ASP A 73 -0.13 -6.96 6.27
CA ASP A 73 0.06 -6.29 4.98
C ASP A 73 -1.31 -6.25 4.27
N LEU A 74 -1.99 -5.11 4.37
CA LEU A 74 -3.36 -4.93 3.89
C LEU A 74 -3.36 -4.25 2.52
N GLY A 75 -3.90 -4.94 1.51
CA GLY A 75 -3.70 -4.63 0.10
C GLY A 75 -2.31 -5.06 -0.35
N CYS A 76 -1.94 -6.30 -0.01
CA CYS A 76 -0.57 -6.81 -0.20
C CYS A 76 -0.15 -6.92 -1.67
N GLY A 77 -1.13 -6.85 -2.60
CA GLY A 77 -0.89 -7.03 -4.03
C GLY A 77 -0.13 -8.33 -4.34
N PRO A 78 0.84 -8.28 -5.26
CA PRO A 78 1.65 -9.46 -5.62
C PRO A 78 2.79 -9.75 -4.61
N GLY A 79 2.72 -9.23 -3.39
CA GLY A 79 3.64 -9.53 -2.29
C GLY A 79 4.95 -8.75 -2.31
N ARG A 80 4.97 -7.53 -2.86
CA ARG A 80 6.17 -6.67 -2.91
C ARG A 80 6.76 -6.40 -1.52
N LEU A 81 5.91 -6.15 -0.53
CA LEU A 81 6.31 -5.93 0.87
C LEU A 81 6.19 -7.21 1.70
N THR A 82 5.16 -8.00 1.47
CA THR A 82 4.90 -9.25 2.20
C THR A 82 6.14 -10.14 2.31
N ILE A 83 6.81 -10.39 1.17
CA ILE A 83 7.95 -11.30 1.11
C ILE A 83 9.13 -10.77 1.95
N PRO A 84 9.68 -9.56 1.71
CA PRO A 84 10.82 -9.08 2.47
C PRO A 84 10.50 -8.76 3.94
N ILE A 85 9.24 -8.48 4.29
CA ILE A 85 8.82 -8.39 5.70
C ILE A 85 8.89 -9.78 6.35
N ALA A 86 8.35 -10.82 5.69
CA ALA A 86 8.35 -12.17 6.21
C ALA A 86 9.78 -12.74 6.35
N GLU A 87 10.66 -12.49 5.38
CA GLU A 87 12.09 -12.83 5.47
C GLU A 87 12.73 -12.20 6.71
N LYS A 88 12.47 -10.90 6.94
CA LYS A 88 13.05 -10.18 8.07
C LYS A 88 12.51 -10.65 9.43
N LEU A 89 11.28 -11.13 9.49
CA LEU A 89 10.62 -11.60 10.71
C LEU A 89 10.88 -13.09 10.98
N SER A 90 11.35 -13.86 10.01
CA SER A 90 11.65 -15.29 10.17
C SER A 90 12.77 -15.50 11.20
N PRO A 91 12.71 -16.55 12.04
CA PRO A 91 11.66 -17.59 12.09
C PRO A 91 10.52 -17.27 13.09
N HIS A 92 10.60 -16.20 13.87
CA HIS A 92 9.75 -16.01 15.06
C HIS A 92 8.55 -15.09 14.88
N GLY A 93 8.54 -14.24 13.83
CA GLY A 93 7.43 -13.35 13.54
C GLY A 93 6.57 -13.82 12.38
N GLU A 94 5.35 -13.28 12.26
CA GLU A 94 4.36 -13.68 11.28
C GLU A 94 3.89 -12.50 10.42
N VAL A 95 3.50 -12.80 9.18
CA VAL A 95 2.82 -11.85 8.30
C VAL A 95 1.45 -12.39 7.92
N VAL A 96 0.42 -11.55 8.02
CA VAL A 96 -0.89 -11.81 7.41
C VAL A 96 -1.00 -10.89 6.19
N ALA A 97 -1.09 -11.49 5.01
CA ALA A 97 -1.19 -10.79 3.73
C ALA A 97 -2.64 -10.81 3.25
N VAL A 98 -3.25 -9.65 3.12
CA VAL A 98 -4.66 -9.49 2.75
C VAL A 98 -4.78 -8.74 1.44
N ASP A 99 -5.59 -9.25 0.52
CA ASP A 99 -5.97 -8.57 -0.71
C ASP A 99 -7.37 -9.01 -1.16
N ILE A 100 -8.09 -8.14 -1.86
CA ILE A 100 -9.40 -8.47 -2.43
C ILE A 100 -9.28 -9.34 -3.68
N GLN A 101 -8.14 -9.26 -4.38
CA GLN A 101 -7.91 -9.89 -5.67
C GLN A 101 -7.18 -11.24 -5.51
N VAL A 102 -7.88 -12.33 -5.83
CA VAL A 102 -7.31 -13.69 -5.80
C VAL A 102 -6.05 -13.82 -6.66
N GLY A 103 -5.99 -13.12 -7.82
CA GLY A 103 -4.83 -13.15 -8.71
C GLY A 103 -3.58 -12.54 -8.10
N MET A 104 -3.73 -11.50 -7.26
CA MET A 104 -2.64 -10.89 -6.50
C MET A 104 -2.15 -11.83 -5.41
N LEU A 105 -3.07 -12.41 -4.62
CA LEU A 105 -2.72 -13.38 -3.57
C LEU A 105 -2.01 -14.62 -4.13
N ARG A 106 -2.47 -15.17 -5.27
CA ARG A 106 -1.77 -16.28 -5.94
C ARG A 106 -0.33 -15.94 -6.27
N ARG A 107 -0.10 -14.75 -6.80
CA ARG A 107 1.26 -14.29 -7.14
C ARG A 107 2.13 -14.14 -5.90
N ALA A 108 1.59 -13.58 -4.81
CA ALA A 108 2.30 -13.47 -3.54
C ALA A 108 2.61 -14.86 -2.95
N GLN A 109 1.68 -15.82 -3.04
CA GLN A 109 1.89 -17.21 -2.62
C GLN A 109 2.98 -17.92 -3.42
N GLU A 110 3.03 -17.72 -4.75
CA GLU A 110 4.10 -18.26 -5.60
C GLU A 110 5.47 -17.76 -5.14
N LYS A 111 5.59 -16.46 -4.87
CA LYS A 111 6.83 -15.86 -4.35
C LYS A 111 7.22 -16.41 -2.98
N ALA A 112 6.25 -16.54 -2.07
CA ALA A 112 6.48 -17.10 -0.75
C ALA A 112 7.02 -18.55 -0.82
N ARG A 113 6.42 -19.37 -1.68
CA ARG A 113 6.89 -20.75 -1.93
C ARG A 113 8.30 -20.78 -2.52
N ALA A 114 8.58 -19.91 -3.50
CA ALA A 114 9.91 -19.82 -4.11
C ALA A 114 10.99 -19.41 -3.09
N ALA A 115 10.63 -18.50 -2.15
CA ALA A 115 11.49 -18.07 -1.05
C ALA A 115 11.47 -19.03 0.16
N LYS A 116 10.71 -20.15 0.11
CA LYS A 116 10.57 -21.15 1.19
C LYS A 116 10.09 -20.55 2.52
N LEU A 117 9.27 -19.48 2.45
CA LEU A 117 8.70 -18.82 3.62
C LEU A 117 7.46 -19.58 4.10
N THR A 118 7.41 -19.87 5.39
CA THR A 118 6.31 -20.59 6.05
C THR A 118 5.55 -19.73 7.06
N ASN A 119 6.03 -18.50 7.30
CA ASN A 119 5.50 -17.56 8.27
C ASN A 119 4.55 -16.50 7.67
N ILE A 120 3.85 -16.85 6.58
CA ILE A 120 2.89 -15.98 5.90
C ILE A 120 1.52 -16.66 5.85
N GLN A 121 0.48 -15.98 6.32
CA GLN A 121 -0.91 -16.36 6.12
C GLN A 121 -1.51 -15.45 5.05
N PHE A 122 -2.29 -16.03 4.13
CA PHE A 122 -2.95 -15.30 3.05
C PHE A 122 -4.47 -15.31 3.26
N LEU A 123 -5.09 -14.13 3.21
CA LEU A 123 -6.53 -13.96 3.43
C LEU A 123 -7.13 -13.11 2.30
N GLN A 124 -8.17 -13.62 1.65
CA GLN A 124 -8.98 -12.82 0.74
C GLN A 124 -10.06 -12.08 1.52
N ALA A 125 -9.91 -10.76 1.63
CA ALA A 125 -10.88 -9.90 2.30
C ALA A 125 -10.75 -8.46 1.81
N ALA A 126 -11.82 -7.67 1.92
CA ALA A 126 -11.73 -6.21 1.83
C ALA A 126 -11.58 -5.60 3.24
N ALA A 127 -10.89 -4.47 3.29
CA ALA A 127 -10.79 -3.68 4.53
C ALA A 127 -12.17 -3.07 4.87
N GLY A 128 -12.59 -3.18 6.13
CA GLY A 128 -13.87 -2.67 6.60
C GLY A 128 -15.00 -3.72 6.62
N GLU A 129 -14.73 -4.96 6.22
CA GLU A 129 -15.71 -6.07 6.26
C GLU A 129 -15.82 -6.76 7.63
N GLY A 130 -15.03 -6.37 8.61
CA GLY A 130 -15.04 -7.01 9.94
C GLY A 130 -14.36 -8.38 9.98
N LYS A 131 -13.55 -8.70 8.98
CA LYS A 131 -12.85 -10.01 8.87
C LYS A 131 -11.47 -10.04 9.52
N LEU A 132 -10.93 -8.89 9.91
CA LEU A 132 -9.62 -8.84 10.56
C LEU A 132 -9.74 -9.22 12.04
N PRO A 133 -8.82 -10.06 12.56
CA PRO A 133 -8.84 -10.45 13.96
C PRO A 133 -8.48 -9.25 14.85
N ARG A 134 -9.10 -9.19 16.04
CA ARG A 134 -8.92 -8.08 16.98
C ARG A 134 -7.64 -8.23 17.80
N SER A 135 -6.96 -7.11 18.07
CA SER A 135 -5.80 -6.99 18.99
C SER A 135 -4.70 -8.05 18.75
N GLN A 136 -4.42 -8.34 17.47
CA GLN A 136 -3.40 -9.33 17.12
C GLN A 136 -2.14 -8.74 16.49
N PHE A 137 -2.23 -7.58 15.86
CA PHE A 137 -1.10 -7.06 15.07
C PHE A 137 -0.31 -6.00 15.85
N ASP A 138 1.00 -6.09 15.74
CA ASP A 138 1.93 -5.06 16.23
C ASP A 138 2.12 -3.95 15.19
N ARG A 139 2.03 -4.32 13.90
CA ARG A 139 2.11 -3.39 12.76
C ARG A 139 1.05 -3.73 11.73
N VAL A 140 0.47 -2.69 11.15
CA VAL A 140 -0.33 -2.78 9.92
C VAL A 140 0.30 -1.86 8.89
N VAL A 141 0.40 -2.31 7.64
CA VAL A 141 0.93 -1.52 6.54
C VAL A 141 -0.09 -1.37 5.43
N LEU A 142 -0.26 -0.13 4.96
CA LEU A 142 -1.04 0.27 3.80
C LEU A 142 -0.13 1.05 2.85
N VAL A 143 0.06 0.57 1.63
CA VAL A 143 0.88 1.27 0.63
C VAL A 143 0.07 1.52 -0.62
N THR A 144 -0.33 2.77 -0.83
CA THR A 144 -1.20 3.21 -1.95
C THR A 144 -2.54 2.45 -2.02
N VAL A 145 -3.06 2.06 -0.87
CA VAL A 145 -4.30 1.27 -0.75
C VAL A 145 -5.45 2.09 -0.17
N LEU A 146 -5.17 3.04 0.72
CA LEU A 146 -6.22 3.76 1.45
C LEU A 146 -7.21 4.46 0.51
N GLY A 147 -6.73 4.96 -0.61
CA GLY A 147 -7.57 5.64 -1.61
C GLY A 147 -8.49 4.71 -2.40
N GLU A 148 -8.16 3.42 -2.52
CA GLU A 148 -8.96 2.40 -3.19
C GLU A 148 -10.12 1.89 -2.32
N ILE A 149 -10.05 2.10 -1.00
CA ILE A 149 -11.07 1.63 -0.07
C ILE A 149 -12.32 2.52 -0.16
N VAL A 150 -13.49 1.91 -0.35
CA VAL A 150 -14.78 2.60 -0.47
C VAL A 150 -15.16 3.25 0.85
N ASP A 151 -15.27 2.47 1.92
CA ASP A 151 -15.53 2.97 3.29
C ASP A 151 -14.23 3.01 4.09
N ARG A 152 -13.49 4.11 3.92
CA ARG A 152 -12.21 4.33 4.60
C ARG A 152 -12.34 4.43 6.11
N GLU A 153 -13.48 4.94 6.60
CA GLU A 153 -13.72 5.07 8.03
C GLU A 153 -13.96 3.72 8.67
N ALA A 154 -14.78 2.85 8.06
CA ALA A 154 -14.99 1.49 8.52
C ALA A 154 -13.67 0.70 8.51
N ALA A 155 -12.89 0.82 7.43
CA ALA A 155 -11.60 0.17 7.32
C ALA A 155 -10.62 0.61 8.41
N LEU A 156 -10.48 1.91 8.66
CA LEU A 156 -9.58 2.42 9.70
C LEU A 156 -10.04 2.04 11.11
N ARG A 157 -11.37 1.97 11.38
CA ARG A 157 -11.90 1.44 12.66
C ARG A 157 -11.57 -0.05 12.81
N GLU A 158 -11.70 -0.85 11.75
CA GLU A 158 -11.36 -2.27 11.77
C GLU A 158 -9.85 -2.46 12.01
N ILE A 159 -9.00 -1.69 11.31
CA ILE A 159 -7.54 -1.70 11.49
C ILE A 159 -7.18 -1.30 12.92
N PHE A 160 -7.81 -0.25 13.46
CA PHE A 160 -7.61 0.16 14.86
C PHE A 160 -7.92 -0.98 15.82
N ALA A 161 -9.06 -1.66 15.62
CA ALA A 161 -9.46 -2.80 16.46
C ALA A 161 -8.53 -4.01 16.31
N SER A 162 -7.90 -4.19 15.14
CA SER A 162 -7.01 -5.31 14.85
C SER A 162 -5.59 -5.14 15.42
N LEU A 163 -5.14 -3.92 15.58
CA LEU A 163 -3.86 -3.61 16.24
C LEU A 163 -3.92 -3.89 17.74
N LYS A 164 -2.81 -4.27 18.34
CA LYS A 164 -2.62 -4.28 19.80
C LYS A 164 -2.55 -2.84 20.33
N PRO A 165 -2.83 -2.58 21.62
CA PRO A 165 -2.50 -1.30 22.24
C PRO A 165 -1.03 -0.95 22.01
N GLY A 166 -0.72 0.29 21.59
CA GLY A 166 0.61 0.71 21.18
C GLY A 166 1.06 0.20 19.80
N GLY A 167 0.22 -0.57 19.11
CA GLY A 167 0.47 -1.01 17.75
C GLY A 167 0.42 0.14 16.74
N VAL A 168 1.10 -0.02 15.60
CA VAL A 168 1.30 1.06 14.63
C VAL A 168 0.73 0.71 13.28
N LEU A 169 -0.10 1.60 12.73
CA LEU A 169 -0.51 1.65 11.34
C LEU A 169 0.46 2.54 10.55
N SER A 170 1.11 1.98 9.54
CA SER A 170 1.96 2.72 8.59
C SER A 170 1.22 2.92 7.28
N VAL A 171 0.98 4.17 6.90
CA VAL A 171 0.31 4.53 5.64
C VAL A 171 1.31 5.24 4.74
N THR A 172 1.53 4.68 3.54
CA THR A 172 2.39 5.28 2.50
C THR A 172 1.53 5.68 1.31
N GLU A 173 1.69 6.94 0.88
CA GLU A 173 0.99 7.51 -0.26
C GLU A 173 1.97 8.18 -1.22
N VAL A 174 1.69 8.07 -2.53
CA VAL A 174 2.49 8.72 -3.59
C VAL A 174 1.57 9.37 -4.61
N ILE A 175 1.92 10.59 -5.05
CA ILE A 175 1.06 11.39 -5.94
C ILE A 175 0.83 10.76 -7.32
N PHE A 176 1.73 9.88 -7.75
CA PHE A 176 1.57 9.14 -9.01
C PHE A 176 0.46 8.09 -8.96
N ASP A 177 0.06 7.67 -7.74
CA ASP A 177 -1.08 6.79 -7.56
C ASP A 177 -2.39 7.53 -7.92
N PRO A 178 -3.28 6.91 -8.74
CA PRO A 178 -4.56 7.51 -9.11
C PRO A 178 -5.45 7.84 -7.93
N HIS A 179 -5.36 7.04 -6.86
CA HIS A 179 -6.17 7.13 -5.64
C HIS A 179 -5.47 7.91 -4.51
N PHE A 180 -4.35 8.57 -4.78
CA PHE A 180 -3.57 9.32 -3.81
C PHE A 180 -4.42 10.09 -2.80
N GLN A 181 -4.16 9.88 -1.52
CA GLN A 181 -4.76 10.62 -0.42
C GLN A 181 -3.75 11.63 0.14
N SER A 182 -4.18 12.89 0.30
CA SER A 182 -3.31 13.90 0.90
C SER A 182 -3.01 13.58 2.37
N ARG A 183 -1.86 14.04 2.88
CA ARG A 183 -1.52 13.90 4.30
C ARG A 183 -2.63 14.39 5.24
N SER A 184 -3.24 15.53 4.93
CA SER A 184 -4.34 16.08 5.74
C SER A 184 -5.56 15.17 5.75
N THR A 185 -5.89 14.55 4.62
CA THR A 185 -6.98 13.56 4.52
C THR A 185 -6.66 12.33 5.36
N VAL A 186 -5.46 11.76 5.22
CA VAL A 186 -5.03 10.57 6.00
C VAL A 186 -5.10 10.86 7.49
N LEU A 187 -4.53 11.99 7.95
CA LEU A 187 -4.51 12.35 9.36
C LEU A 187 -5.92 12.62 9.92
N ARG A 188 -6.80 13.25 9.15
CA ARG A 188 -8.19 13.48 9.57
C ARG A 188 -8.92 12.16 9.77
N LEU A 189 -8.86 11.26 8.79
CA LEU A 189 -9.51 9.94 8.86
C LEU A 189 -8.94 9.09 10.01
N ALA A 190 -7.62 9.09 10.18
CA ALA A 190 -6.96 8.35 11.24
C ALA A 190 -7.37 8.84 12.64
N ARG A 191 -7.44 10.16 12.85
CA ARG A 191 -7.91 10.74 14.12
C ARG A 191 -9.36 10.35 14.43
N THR A 192 -10.25 10.36 13.45
CA THR A 192 -11.64 9.91 13.61
C THR A 192 -11.71 8.44 14.04
N ALA A 193 -10.77 7.61 13.62
CA ALA A 193 -10.68 6.20 14.02
C ALA A 193 -9.95 5.98 15.37
N GLY A 194 -9.39 7.02 16.00
CA GLY A 194 -8.72 6.94 17.31
C GLY A 194 -7.19 6.91 17.27
N PHE A 195 -6.58 7.04 16.09
CA PHE A 195 -5.12 7.04 15.98
C PHE A 195 -4.49 8.38 16.33
N ALA A 196 -3.29 8.32 16.94
CA ALA A 196 -2.40 9.47 17.07
C ALA A 196 -1.27 9.40 16.05
N GLN A 197 -0.85 10.55 15.51
CA GLN A 197 0.35 10.59 14.66
C GLN A 197 1.60 10.39 15.51
N ARG A 198 2.45 9.44 15.11
CA ARG A 198 3.74 9.15 15.76
C ARG A 198 4.92 9.70 14.97
N GLU A 199 5.00 9.35 13.68
CA GLU A 199 6.14 9.70 12.83
C GLU A 199 5.68 10.11 11.43
N PHE A 200 6.53 10.87 10.73
CA PHE A 200 6.27 11.29 9.35
C PHE A 200 7.57 11.31 8.56
N TYR A 201 7.55 10.72 7.37
CA TYR A 201 8.68 10.62 6.45
C TYR A 201 8.26 11.07 5.05
N GLY A 202 9.13 11.81 4.36
CA GLY A 202 8.88 12.27 3.00
C GLY A 202 8.36 13.70 2.91
N ASN A 203 7.49 13.99 1.93
CA ASN A 203 6.98 15.32 1.63
C ASN A 203 5.49 15.27 1.23
N ARG A 204 4.92 16.40 0.77
CA ARG A 204 3.49 16.48 0.41
C ARG A 204 3.08 15.62 -0.80
N PHE A 205 4.02 15.14 -1.61
CA PHE A 205 3.76 14.37 -2.83
C PHE A 205 4.02 12.87 -2.68
N ALA A 206 4.92 12.51 -1.75
CA ALA A 206 5.23 11.12 -1.42
C ALA A 206 5.63 11.05 0.05
N PHE A 207 4.88 10.28 0.84
CA PHE A 207 5.10 10.22 2.28
C PHE A 207 4.72 8.88 2.87
N THR A 208 5.31 8.59 4.03
CA THR A 208 4.86 7.58 4.98
C THR A 208 4.51 8.27 6.29
N VAL A 209 3.36 7.95 6.85
CA VAL A 209 2.97 8.37 8.20
C VAL A 209 2.70 7.15 9.07
N ASN A 210 3.34 7.11 10.22
CA ASN A 210 3.11 6.12 11.26
C ASN A 210 2.12 6.67 12.28
N LEU A 211 1.07 5.90 12.54
CA LEU A 211 -0.09 6.22 13.34
C LEU A 211 -0.22 5.18 14.46
N GLU A 212 -0.22 5.59 15.70
CA GLU A 212 -0.27 4.70 16.86
C GLU A 212 -1.69 4.52 17.37
N ARG A 213 -2.04 3.28 17.71
CA ARG A 213 -3.23 2.98 18.52
C ARG A 213 -2.95 3.33 19.97
N ILE A 214 -3.58 4.43 20.45
CA ILE A 214 -3.51 4.86 21.85
C ILE A 214 -4.45 4.00 22.72
#